data_816fc54ec3adef9c028d2a0bc564914e
#
_entry.id   816fc54ec3adef9c028d2a0bc564914e
#
_cell.length_a   1.000
_cell.length_b   1.000
_cell.length_c   1.000
_cell.angle_alpha   90.00
_cell.angle_beta   90.00
_cell.angle_gamma   90.00
#
_symmetry.space_group_name_H-M   'P 1'
#
loop_
_entity.id
_entity.type
_entity.pdbx_description
1 polymer ?
#
loop_
_entity_poly.entity_id
_entity_poly.type
_entity_poly.pdbx_seq_one_letter_code
_entity_poly.pdbx_strand_id
1 'polypeptide(L)'
;MIKNFVIQKIIRNFAIQNNIKRKMRIFTEKPLKEYADRHPEAKTAIQDWVRKVNESKWQTFADIKRTFNSVDYVGNQHYVFNIKGNDYRLVVVVQFRPQFVYISFIGTHAECDRIDCSTI
;
A
#
# COMPACT_ATOMS: atom_id res chain seq x y z
N MET A 1 -26.92 23.30 -24.48
CA MET A 1 -25.66 22.70 -24.92
C MET A 1 -24.45 23.23 -24.15
N ILE A 2 -24.31 24.54 -24.03
CA ILE A 2 -23.18 25.13 -23.31
C ILE A 2 -23.18 24.71 -21.86
N LYS A 3 -24.33 24.66 -21.20
CA LYS A 3 -24.46 24.26 -19.81
C LYS A 3 -24.01 22.81 -19.59
N ASN A 4 -24.37 21.90 -20.50
CA ASN A 4 -24.00 20.51 -20.41
C ASN A 4 -22.49 20.34 -20.58
N PHE A 5 -21.89 21.06 -21.48
CA PHE A 5 -20.45 21.02 -21.70
C PHE A 5 -19.69 21.50 -20.46
N VAL A 6 -20.14 22.61 -19.85
CA VAL A 6 -19.50 23.15 -18.65
C VAL A 6 -19.63 22.18 -17.48
N ILE A 7 -20.81 21.59 -17.29
CA ILE A 7 -21.05 20.63 -16.22
C ILE A 7 -20.16 19.40 -16.40
N GLN A 8 -20.07 18.86 -17.62
CA GLN A 8 -19.20 17.70 -17.88
C GLN A 8 -17.73 18.02 -17.66
N LYS A 9 -17.31 19.22 -18.02
CA LYS A 9 -15.93 19.65 -17.77
C LYS A 9 -15.63 19.74 -16.27
N ILE A 10 -16.58 20.28 -15.51
CA ILE A 10 -16.44 20.38 -14.05
C ILE A 10 -16.38 18.99 -13.42
N ILE A 11 -17.26 18.09 -13.82
CA ILE A 11 -17.29 16.72 -13.31
C ILE A 11 -15.98 16.01 -13.67
N ARG A 12 -15.50 16.16 -14.89
CA ARG A 12 -14.24 15.55 -15.33
C ARG A 12 -13.07 16.08 -14.53
N ASN A 13 -12.99 17.39 -14.34
CA ASN A 13 -11.91 18.00 -13.55
C ASN A 13 -11.96 17.56 -12.11
N PHE A 14 -13.15 17.47 -11.54
CA PHE A 14 -13.34 16.99 -10.17
C PHE A 14 -12.88 15.54 -10.03
N ALA A 15 -13.27 14.67 -10.96
CA ALA A 15 -12.86 13.27 -10.95
C ALA A 15 -11.34 13.12 -11.13
N ILE A 16 -10.76 13.90 -12.04
CA ILE A 16 -9.30 13.89 -12.26
C ILE A 16 -8.58 14.36 -11.02
N GLN A 17 -9.03 15.45 -10.40
CA GLN A 17 -8.41 15.95 -9.18
C GLN A 17 -8.51 14.97 -8.04
N ASN A 18 -9.65 14.29 -7.88
CA ASN A 18 -9.81 13.29 -6.86
C ASN A 18 -8.90 12.08 -7.09
N ASN A 19 -8.76 11.65 -8.35
CA ASN A 19 -7.86 10.54 -8.69
C ASN A 19 -6.41 10.91 -8.47
N ILE A 20 -6.00 12.14 -8.85
CA ILE A 20 -4.63 12.60 -8.70
C ILE A 20 -4.28 12.86 -7.24
N LYS A 21 -5.21 13.43 -6.47
CA LYS A 21 -4.97 13.81 -5.07
C LYS A 21 -5.33 12.73 -4.07
N ARG A 22 -5.96 11.65 -4.53
CA ARG A 22 -6.41 10.60 -3.66
C ARG A 22 -5.21 9.84 -3.09
N LYS A 23 -5.15 9.79 -1.77
CA LYS A 23 -4.11 9.03 -1.07
C LYS A 23 -4.43 7.54 -1.08
N MET A 24 -3.40 6.74 -0.92
CA MET A 24 -3.56 5.31 -0.75
C MET A 24 -4.39 5.02 0.49
N ARG A 25 -5.18 3.95 0.43
CA ARG A 25 -6.00 3.46 1.53
C ARG A 25 -5.59 2.05 1.89
N ILE A 26 -5.28 1.84 3.15
CA ILE A 26 -5.02 0.49 3.64
C ILE A 26 -6.37 -0.14 3.97
N PHE A 27 -6.69 -1.21 3.27
CA PHE A 27 -7.91 -1.95 3.51
C PHE A 27 -7.63 -2.95 4.62
N THR A 28 -8.28 -2.76 5.76
CA THR A 28 -8.16 -3.60 6.94
C THR A 28 -6.75 -3.53 7.57
N GLU A 29 -6.55 -2.54 8.44
CA GLU A 29 -5.30 -2.41 9.20
C GLU A 29 -5.22 -3.39 10.37
N LYS A 30 -6.31 -4.08 10.68
CA LYS A 30 -6.42 -4.95 11.85
C LYS A 30 -5.30 -5.98 11.96
N PRO A 31 -4.94 -6.72 10.89
CA PRO A 31 -3.83 -7.67 10.99
C PRO A 31 -2.52 -7.03 11.41
N LEU A 32 -2.25 -5.81 10.97
CA LEU A 32 -1.04 -5.08 11.33
C LEU A 32 -1.05 -4.67 12.79
N LYS A 33 -2.19 -4.20 13.29
CA LYS A 33 -2.32 -3.82 14.70
C LYS A 33 -2.18 -5.01 15.62
N GLU A 34 -2.80 -6.13 15.26
CA GLU A 34 -2.69 -7.37 16.04
C GLU A 34 -1.27 -7.89 16.04
N TYR A 35 -0.59 -7.86 14.91
CA TYR A 35 0.80 -8.30 14.83
C TYR A 35 1.72 -7.41 15.65
N ALA A 36 1.53 -6.09 15.59
CA ALA A 36 2.30 -5.13 16.37
C ALA A 36 2.12 -5.34 17.87
N ASP A 37 0.92 -5.70 18.31
CA ASP A 37 0.65 -5.99 19.71
C ASP A 37 1.38 -7.24 20.18
N ARG A 38 1.49 -8.26 19.33
CA ARG A 38 2.22 -9.50 19.65
C ARG A 38 3.73 -9.35 19.47
N HIS A 39 4.17 -8.36 18.69
CA HIS A 39 5.58 -8.12 18.39
C HIS A 39 5.91 -6.66 18.65
N PRO A 40 6.01 -6.26 19.95
CA PRO A 40 6.22 -4.85 20.29
C PRO A 40 7.48 -4.23 19.67
N GLU A 41 8.50 -5.05 19.42
CA GLU A 41 9.74 -4.61 18.79
C GLU A 41 9.55 -4.14 17.33
N ALA A 42 8.49 -4.61 16.67
CA ALA A 42 8.18 -4.22 15.30
C ALA A 42 7.16 -3.09 15.22
N LYS A 43 6.56 -2.70 16.34
CA LYS A 43 5.41 -1.78 16.37
C LYS A 43 5.71 -0.44 15.73
N THR A 44 6.83 0.18 16.09
CA THR A 44 7.19 1.50 15.55
C THR A 44 7.39 1.44 14.03
N ALA A 45 8.07 0.39 13.55
CA ALA A 45 8.32 0.22 12.12
C ALA A 45 7.01 -0.02 11.34
N ILE A 46 6.08 -0.78 11.90
CA ILE A 46 4.76 -1.01 11.31
C ILE A 46 3.96 0.28 11.26
N GLN A 47 3.93 1.03 12.34
CA GLN A 47 3.23 2.30 12.39
C GLN A 47 3.80 3.32 11.40
N ASP A 48 5.12 3.34 11.25
CA ASP A 48 5.78 4.21 10.28
C ASP A 48 5.40 3.83 8.84
N TRP A 49 5.35 2.53 8.55
CA TRP A 49 4.91 2.03 7.25
C TRP A 49 3.46 2.46 6.96
N VAL A 50 2.56 2.28 7.92
CA VAL A 50 1.15 2.67 7.78
C VAL A 50 1.03 4.17 7.50
N ARG A 51 1.76 4.98 8.26
CA ARG A 51 1.74 6.42 8.09
C ARG A 51 2.21 6.84 6.70
N LYS A 52 3.32 6.27 6.24
CA LYS A 52 3.88 6.58 4.92
C LYS A 52 2.93 6.17 3.79
N VAL A 53 2.29 5.02 3.90
CA VAL A 53 1.31 4.57 2.92
C VAL A 53 0.11 5.51 2.88
N ASN A 54 -0.42 5.88 4.04
CA ASN A 54 -1.58 6.76 4.13
C ASN A 54 -1.32 8.15 3.57
N GLU A 55 -0.08 8.59 3.57
CA GLU A 55 0.33 9.88 3.00
C GLU A 55 0.68 9.80 1.51
N SER A 56 0.82 8.60 0.97
CA SER A 56 1.28 8.37 -0.39
C SER A 56 0.14 8.46 -1.42
N LYS A 57 0.53 8.77 -2.66
CA LYS A 57 -0.38 8.85 -3.82
C LYS A 57 0.23 8.07 -4.98
N TRP A 58 0.53 6.80 -4.73
CA TRP A 58 1.23 5.98 -5.73
C TRP A 58 0.40 5.77 -6.99
N GLN A 59 1.04 5.91 -8.14
CA GLN A 59 0.48 5.62 -9.43
C GLN A 59 1.18 4.43 -10.09
N THR A 60 2.44 4.20 -9.73
CA THR A 60 3.29 3.17 -10.33
C THR A 60 4.18 2.54 -9.26
N PHE A 61 4.83 1.43 -9.64
CA PHE A 61 5.85 0.80 -8.79
C PHE A 61 6.99 1.77 -8.47
N ALA A 62 7.39 2.59 -9.44
CA ALA A 62 8.45 3.57 -9.21
C ALA A 62 8.10 4.51 -8.05
N ASP A 63 6.83 4.88 -7.91
CA ASP A 63 6.38 5.72 -6.81
C ASP A 63 6.53 5.01 -5.47
N ILE A 64 6.22 3.71 -5.42
CA ILE A 64 6.41 2.92 -4.20
C ILE A 64 7.89 2.90 -3.83
N LYS A 65 8.77 2.71 -4.80
CA LYS A 65 10.22 2.68 -4.55
C LYS A 65 10.78 4.00 -4.05
N ARG A 66 10.17 5.12 -4.41
CA ARG A 66 10.58 6.42 -3.88
C ARG A 66 10.21 6.58 -2.42
N THR A 67 9.12 5.97 -1.99
CA THR A 67 8.69 6.00 -0.60
C THR A 67 9.45 4.99 0.25
N PHE A 68 9.64 3.77 -0.29
CA PHE A 68 10.30 2.66 0.40
C PHE A 68 11.40 2.09 -0.48
N ASN A 69 12.65 2.20 -0.03
CA ASN A 69 13.79 1.71 -0.81
C ASN A 69 13.80 0.21 -0.97
N SER A 70 13.28 -0.51 0.02
CA SER A 70 13.33 -1.96 0.06
C SER A 70 11.94 -2.55 -0.16
N VAL A 71 11.52 -2.59 -1.42
CA VAL A 71 10.26 -3.20 -1.82
C VAL A 71 10.50 -4.00 -3.10
N ASP A 72 9.91 -5.21 -3.16
CA ASP A 72 9.99 -6.08 -4.32
C ASP A 72 8.61 -6.36 -4.88
N TYR A 73 8.49 -6.35 -6.20
CA TYR A 73 7.30 -6.83 -6.87
C TYR A 73 7.47 -8.32 -7.17
N VAL A 74 6.50 -9.13 -6.73
CA VAL A 74 6.58 -10.59 -6.86
C VAL A 74 5.52 -11.19 -7.77
N GLY A 75 4.80 -10.35 -8.53
CA GLY A 75 3.75 -10.79 -9.45
C GLY A 75 2.36 -10.67 -8.85
N ASN A 76 1.34 -10.76 -9.70
CA ASN A 76 -0.08 -10.71 -9.32
C ASN A 76 -0.43 -9.51 -8.43
N GLN A 77 0.20 -8.34 -8.69
CA GLN A 77 -0.01 -7.12 -7.92
C GLN A 77 0.43 -7.23 -6.46
N HIS A 78 1.24 -8.23 -6.14
CA HIS A 78 1.80 -8.44 -4.79
C HIS A 78 3.16 -7.77 -4.66
N TYR A 79 3.35 -7.12 -3.52
CA TYR A 79 4.58 -6.40 -3.20
C TYR A 79 5.04 -6.80 -1.81
N VAL A 80 6.34 -6.97 -1.65
CA VAL A 80 6.96 -7.37 -0.39
C VAL A 80 7.79 -6.23 0.14
N PHE A 81 7.47 -5.79 1.36
CA PHE A 81 8.20 -4.75 2.06
C PHE A 81 8.99 -5.35 3.20
N ASN A 82 10.23 -4.89 3.37
CA ASN A 82 11.01 -5.20 4.56
C ASN A 82 10.60 -4.25 5.69
N ILE A 83 10.35 -4.80 6.86
CA ILE A 83 9.95 -4.05 8.05
C ILE A 83 11.02 -4.26 9.11
N LYS A 84 11.45 -3.19 9.75
CA LYS A 84 12.52 -3.20 10.76
C LYS A 84 13.78 -3.86 10.18
N GLY A 85 14.36 -3.21 9.17
CA GLY A 85 15.48 -3.78 8.42
C GLY A 85 15.03 -5.04 7.68
N ASN A 86 15.64 -6.17 7.98
CA ASN A 86 15.30 -7.45 7.36
C ASN A 86 14.59 -8.40 8.33
N ASP A 87 14.17 -7.93 9.50
CA ASP A 87 13.61 -8.80 10.53
C ASP A 87 12.23 -9.32 10.16
N TYR A 88 11.41 -8.48 9.53
CA TYR A 88 10.03 -8.81 9.18
C TYR A 88 9.76 -8.49 7.72
N ARG A 89 8.79 -9.20 7.15
CA ARG A 89 8.30 -8.95 5.79
C ARG A 89 6.79 -8.77 5.81
N LEU A 90 6.36 -7.77 5.04
CA LEU A 90 4.95 -7.45 4.87
C LEU A 90 4.61 -7.63 3.40
N VAL A 91 3.66 -8.51 3.12
CA VAL A 91 3.17 -8.77 1.76
C VAL A 91 1.82 -8.11 1.60
N VAL A 92 1.69 -7.30 0.57
CA VAL A 92 0.46 -6.59 0.28
C VAL A 92 0.09 -6.71 -1.19
N VAL A 93 -1.19 -6.54 -1.48
CA VAL A 93 -1.69 -6.35 -2.84
C VAL A 93 -1.93 -4.85 -3.01
N VAL A 94 -1.33 -4.26 -4.05
CA VAL A 94 -1.51 -2.84 -4.34
C VAL A 94 -2.38 -2.69 -5.58
N GLN A 95 -3.46 -1.94 -5.42
CA GLN A 95 -4.33 -1.52 -6.52
C GLN A 95 -4.12 -0.03 -6.73
N PHE A 96 -3.46 0.33 -7.83
CA PHE A 96 -3.22 1.75 -8.14
C PHE A 96 -4.52 2.48 -8.50
N ARG A 97 -5.50 1.75 -8.97
CA ARG A 97 -6.85 2.23 -9.22
C ARG A 97 -7.82 1.24 -8.58
N PRO A 98 -8.51 1.60 -7.52
CA PRO A 98 -8.76 2.92 -6.92
C PRO A 98 -7.82 3.31 -5.77
N GLN A 99 -6.60 2.86 -5.75
CA GLN A 99 -5.57 3.21 -4.75
C GLN A 99 -5.80 2.56 -3.40
N PHE A 100 -5.91 1.23 -3.42
CA PHE A 100 -6.02 0.41 -2.22
C PHE A 100 -4.75 -0.41 -2.00
N VAL A 101 -4.48 -0.67 -0.73
CA VAL A 101 -3.46 -1.62 -0.29
C VAL A 101 -4.15 -2.65 0.60
N TYR A 102 -4.05 -3.92 0.22
CA TYR A 102 -4.56 -5.03 1.02
C TYR A 102 -3.43 -5.72 1.72
N ILE A 103 -3.60 -5.97 3.01
CA ILE A 103 -2.60 -6.71 3.79
C ILE A 103 -2.83 -8.20 3.57
N SER A 104 -1.86 -8.86 2.94
CA SER A 104 -1.93 -10.30 2.67
C SER A 104 -1.23 -11.13 3.73
N PHE A 105 -0.06 -10.65 4.21
CA PHE A 105 0.73 -11.40 5.16
C PHE A 105 1.70 -10.47 5.87
N ILE A 106 1.91 -10.72 7.16
CA ILE A 106 3.02 -10.12 7.90
C ILE A 106 3.63 -11.19 8.79
N GLY A 107 4.96 -11.28 8.78
CA GLY A 107 5.67 -12.28 9.55
C GLY A 107 7.16 -12.04 9.53
N THR A 108 7.91 -12.97 10.09
CA THR A 108 9.36 -12.92 10.05
C THR A 108 9.85 -13.24 8.64
N HIS A 109 11.11 -12.88 8.39
CA HIS A 109 11.76 -13.21 7.11
C HIS A 109 11.69 -14.72 6.82
N ALA A 110 11.96 -15.54 7.82
CA ALA A 110 11.92 -17.00 7.68
C ALA A 110 10.51 -17.51 7.34
N GLU A 111 9.49 -16.95 7.97
CA GLU A 111 8.11 -17.32 7.69
C GLU A 111 7.72 -16.96 6.26
N CYS A 112 8.14 -15.79 5.78
CA CYS A 112 7.87 -15.36 4.42
C CYS A 112 8.54 -16.27 3.38
N ASP A 113 9.73 -16.78 3.69
CA ASP A 113 10.46 -17.67 2.79
C ASP A 113 9.75 -19.01 2.55
N ARG A 114 8.81 -19.38 3.41
CA ARG A 114 8.06 -20.64 3.30
C ARG A 114 6.79 -20.53 2.47
N ILE A 115 6.42 -19.35 2.04
CA ILE A 115 5.18 -19.12 1.31
C ILE A 115 5.47 -18.54 -0.07
N ASP A 116 4.52 -18.71 -1.00
CA ASP A 116 4.57 -18.03 -2.29
C ASP A 116 3.88 -16.68 -2.13
N CYS A 117 4.68 -15.62 -2.03
CA CYS A 117 4.18 -14.27 -1.79
C CYS A 117 3.30 -13.73 -2.92
N SER A 118 3.36 -14.32 -4.12
CA SER A 118 2.57 -13.87 -5.26
C SER A 118 1.15 -14.44 -5.29
N THR A 119 0.86 -15.43 -4.45
CA THR A 119 -0.42 -16.17 -4.48
C THR A 119 -1.23 -16.08 -3.20
N ILE A 120 -0.70 -15.49 -2.16
CA ILE A 120 -1.37 -15.40 -0.85
C ILE A 120 -2.37 -14.25 -0.76
#